data_5fc62cb6bea303044f567f54e7ee897b
#
_entry.id   5fc62cb6bea303044f567f54e7ee897b
#
_cell.length_a   1.000
_cell.length_b   1.000
_cell.length_c   1.000
_cell.angle_alpha   90.00
_cell.angle_beta   90.00
_cell.angle_gamma   90.00
#
_symmetry.space_group_name_H-M   'P 1'
#
loop_
_entity.id
_entity.type
_entity.pdbx_description
1 polymer ?
#
loop_
_entity_poly.entity_id
_entity_poly.type
_entity_poly.pdbx_seq_one_letter_code
_entity_poly.pdbx_strand_id
1 'polypeptide(L)'
;MTNTTMTLTAERPTAALHCATQGREPLLREALGETLRDVRTRGGMTLRDAADAAAVSPGYLSELERGRKEVSSELLAAVCHALGVTVADLIMEAAGAMAVHAAEPELAVM
;
A
#
# COMPACT_ATOMS: atom_id res chain seq x y z
N MET A 1 13.42 26.43 -20.13
CA MET A 1 14.50 26.09 -19.51
C MET A 1 14.34 25.15 -18.42
N THR A 2 13.59 25.46 -17.50
CA THR A 2 13.46 24.65 -16.31
C THR A 2 12.70 23.39 -16.53
N ASN A 3 11.79 23.38 -17.46
CA ASN A 3 10.98 22.20 -17.66
C ASN A 3 11.78 21.01 -18.12
N THR A 4 12.80 21.24 -18.86
CA THR A 4 13.62 20.14 -19.33
C THR A 4 14.22 19.36 -18.18
N THR A 5 14.61 20.05 -17.16
CA THR A 5 15.23 19.43 -16.03
C THR A 5 14.27 18.48 -15.32
N MET A 6 13.03 18.87 -15.21
CA MET A 6 12.06 18.04 -14.52
C MET A 6 11.83 16.73 -15.24
N THR A 7 11.80 16.78 -16.54
CA THR A 7 11.57 15.57 -17.31
C THR A 7 12.66 14.55 -17.07
N LEU A 8 13.89 15.00 -17.08
CA LEU A 8 14.99 14.11 -16.86
C LEU A 8 14.96 13.48 -15.47
N THR A 9 14.60 14.29 -14.52
CA THR A 9 14.55 13.83 -13.15
C THR A 9 13.55 12.70 -12.98
N ALA A 10 12.42 12.82 -13.62
CA ALA A 10 11.37 11.83 -13.44
C ALA A 10 11.80 10.46 -13.97
N GLU A 11 12.51 10.45 -15.07
CA GLU A 11 12.85 9.17 -15.67
C GLU A 11 13.94 8.42 -14.92
N ARG A 12 14.97 9.11 -14.57
CA ARG A 12 16.09 8.44 -13.96
C ARG A 12 15.79 7.83 -12.62
N PRO A 13 15.10 8.53 -11.73
CA PRO A 13 14.79 7.90 -10.44
C PRO A 13 14.01 6.63 -10.57
N THR A 14 13.10 6.58 -11.51
CA THR A 14 12.30 5.39 -11.69
C THR A 14 13.14 4.20 -12.08
N ALA A 15 14.04 4.40 -13.03
CA ALA A 15 14.88 3.30 -13.47
C ALA A 15 15.81 2.84 -12.37
N ALA A 16 16.36 3.78 -11.64
CA ALA A 16 17.28 3.44 -10.58
C ALA A 16 16.60 2.65 -9.48
N LEU A 17 15.39 3.05 -9.12
CA LEU A 17 14.65 2.35 -8.09
C LEU A 17 14.35 0.93 -8.52
N HIS A 18 13.96 0.76 -9.76
CA HIS A 18 13.64 -0.57 -10.24
C HIS A 18 14.84 -1.50 -10.11
N CYS A 19 15.99 -1.05 -10.49
CA CYS A 19 17.18 -1.89 -10.41
C CYS A 19 17.58 -2.15 -8.97
N ALA A 20 17.50 -1.13 -8.13
CA ALA A 20 18.00 -1.25 -6.78
C ALA A 20 17.14 -2.16 -5.92
N THR A 21 15.84 -2.20 -6.19
CA THR A 21 14.93 -2.90 -5.31
C THR A 21 14.41 -4.20 -5.89
N GLN A 22 14.95 -4.60 -7.01
CA GLN A 22 14.47 -5.79 -7.68
C GLN A 22 14.59 -6.99 -6.76
N GLY A 23 13.49 -7.73 -6.64
CA GLY A 23 13.47 -8.93 -5.84
C GLY A 23 13.25 -8.71 -4.36
N ARG A 24 13.21 -7.46 -3.91
CA ARG A 24 13.04 -7.18 -2.49
C ARG A 24 11.83 -6.35 -2.19
N GLU A 25 11.50 -5.49 -3.10
CA GLU A 25 10.39 -4.58 -2.87
C GLU A 25 9.08 -5.35 -2.89
N PRO A 26 8.21 -5.16 -1.91
CA PRO A 26 6.92 -5.83 -1.93
C PRO A 26 6.04 -5.24 -3.01
N LEU A 27 5.09 -6.04 -3.48
CA LEU A 27 4.13 -5.56 -4.45
C LEU A 27 3.21 -4.56 -3.77
N LEU A 28 2.69 -3.63 -4.58
CA LEU A 28 1.80 -2.62 -4.04
C LEU A 28 0.58 -3.23 -3.37
N ARG A 29 0.01 -4.27 -3.98
CA ARG A 29 -1.17 -4.89 -3.36
C ARG A 29 -0.85 -5.51 -2.02
N GLU A 30 0.39 -5.95 -1.83
CA GLU A 30 0.80 -6.50 -0.55
C GLU A 30 0.93 -5.40 0.49
N ALA A 31 1.54 -4.29 0.12
CA ALA A 31 1.69 -3.17 1.04
C ALA A 31 0.33 -2.58 1.38
N LEU A 32 -0.54 -2.45 0.41
CA LEU A 32 -1.88 -1.94 0.66
C LEU A 32 -2.66 -2.87 1.58
N GLY A 33 -2.55 -4.18 1.36
CA GLY A 33 -3.25 -5.14 2.18
C GLY A 33 -2.79 -5.10 3.62
N GLU A 34 -1.49 -5.04 3.82
CA GLU A 34 -0.93 -4.98 5.16
C GLU A 34 -1.36 -3.69 5.87
N THR A 35 -1.32 -2.58 5.16
CA THR A 35 -1.72 -1.31 5.72
C THR A 35 -3.21 -1.30 6.07
N LEU A 36 -4.03 -1.87 5.21
CA LEU A 36 -5.46 -1.98 5.51
C LEU A 36 -5.68 -2.75 6.81
N ARG A 37 -4.98 -3.85 6.97
CA ARG A 37 -5.11 -4.64 8.18
C ARG A 37 -4.66 -3.85 9.41
N ASP A 38 -3.55 -3.14 9.30
CA ASP A 38 -3.05 -2.35 10.40
C ASP A 38 -4.04 -1.27 10.81
N VAL A 39 -4.58 -0.56 9.83
CA VAL A 39 -5.55 0.50 10.11
C VAL A 39 -6.80 -0.09 10.76
N ARG A 40 -7.25 -1.22 10.24
CA ARG A 40 -8.45 -1.86 10.78
C ARG A 40 -8.24 -2.29 12.22
N THR A 41 -7.12 -2.94 12.51
CA THR A 41 -6.88 -3.44 13.86
C THR A 41 -6.63 -2.30 14.83
N ARG A 42 -5.94 -1.24 14.40
CA ARG A 42 -5.76 -0.07 15.27
C ARG A 42 -7.07 0.58 15.60
N GLY A 43 -8.03 0.53 14.68
CA GLY A 43 -9.35 1.09 14.93
C GLY A 43 -10.27 0.17 15.70
N GLY A 44 -9.82 -1.02 16.06
CA GLY A 44 -10.63 -1.93 16.84
C GLY A 44 -11.71 -2.63 16.05
N MET A 45 -11.66 -2.65 14.75
CA MET A 45 -12.68 -3.27 13.92
C MET A 45 -12.32 -4.71 13.62
N THR A 46 -13.32 -5.59 13.68
CA THR A 46 -13.13 -6.96 13.24
C THR A 46 -13.17 -6.98 11.72
N LEU A 47 -12.66 -8.07 11.16
CA LEU A 47 -12.71 -8.26 9.71
C LEU A 47 -14.16 -8.19 9.22
N ARG A 48 -15.07 -8.85 9.95
CA ARG A 48 -16.47 -8.86 9.54
C ARG A 48 -17.08 -7.46 9.59
N ASP A 49 -16.77 -6.71 10.64
CA ASP A 49 -17.29 -5.34 10.75
C ASP A 49 -16.86 -4.49 9.56
N ALA A 50 -15.59 -4.56 9.24
CA ALA A 50 -15.07 -3.76 8.12
C ALA A 50 -15.65 -4.21 6.80
N ALA A 51 -15.79 -5.51 6.62
CA ALA A 51 -16.36 -6.04 5.38
C ALA A 51 -17.79 -5.60 5.21
N ASP A 52 -18.57 -5.68 6.30
CA ASP A 52 -19.96 -5.23 6.25
C ASP A 52 -20.05 -3.75 5.90
N ALA A 53 -19.23 -2.93 6.53
CA ALA A 53 -19.27 -1.50 6.29
C ALA A 53 -18.85 -1.16 4.86
N ALA A 54 -17.96 -1.94 4.28
CA ALA A 54 -17.49 -1.72 2.92
C ALA A 54 -18.33 -2.45 1.88
N ALA A 55 -19.33 -3.22 2.33
CA ALA A 55 -20.22 -3.98 1.45
C ALA A 55 -19.46 -5.01 0.61
N VAL A 56 -18.51 -5.69 1.25
CA VAL A 56 -17.79 -6.79 0.59
C VAL A 56 -17.86 -8.01 1.50
N SER A 57 -17.53 -9.17 0.96
CA SER A 57 -17.52 -10.36 1.79
C SER A 57 -16.30 -10.38 2.68
N PRO A 58 -16.41 -10.96 3.89
CA PRO A 58 -15.24 -11.07 4.76
C PRO A 58 -14.11 -11.86 4.12
N GLY A 59 -14.44 -12.89 3.34
CA GLY A 59 -13.43 -13.67 2.66
C GLY A 59 -12.64 -12.84 1.67
N TYR A 60 -13.33 -11.98 0.93
CA TYR A 60 -12.66 -11.13 -0.03
C TYR A 60 -11.76 -10.12 0.68
N LEU A 61 -12.26 -9.50 1.74
CA LEU A 61 -11.46 -8.54 2.48
C LEU A 61 -10.23 -9.22 3.07
N SER A 62 -10.38 -10.44 3.56
CA SER A 62 -9.26 -11.20 4.07
C SER A 62 -8.18 -11.40 3.01
N GLU A 63 -8.59 -11.72 1.78
CA GLU A 63 -7.64 -11.89 0.69
C GLU A 63 -6.97 -10.57 0.32
N LEU A 64 -7.71 -9.48 0.39
CA LEU A 64 -7.11 -8.17 0.16
C LEU A 64 -6.03 -7.87 1.18
N GLU A 65 -6.30 -8.15 2.44
CA GLU A 65 -5.35 -7.86 3.50
C GLU A 65 -4.10 -8.72 3.37
N ARG A 66 -4.24 -9.90 2.78
CA ARG A 66 -3.10 -10.77 2.56
C ARG A 66 -2.34 -10.46 1.28
N GLY A 67 -2.78 -9.45 0.54
CA GLY A 67 -2.10 -9.06 -0.68
C GLY A 67 -2.34 -9.99 -1.84
N ARG A 68 -3.40 -10.78 -1.79
CA ARG A 68 -3.67 -11.78 -2.83
C ARG A 68 -4.62 -11.32 -3.89
N LYS A 69 -5.24 -10.17 -3.73
CA LYS A 69 -6.21 -9.65 -4.68
C LYS A 69 -5.87 -8.22 -5.02
N GLU A 70 -6.14 -7.86 -6.26
CA GLU A 70 -6.05 -6.48 -6.66
C GLU A 70 -7.30 -5.76 -6.19
N VAL A 71 -7.17 -4.46 -5.97
CA VAL A 71 -8.29 -3.67 -5.50
C VAL A 71 -8.52 -2.52 -6.46
N SER A 72 -9.77 -2.32 -6.86
CA SER A 72 -10.11 -1.20 -7.71
C SER A 72 -10.15 0.09 -6.89
N SER A 73 -10.09 1.21 -7.59
CA SER A 73 -10.14 2.50 -6.90
C SER A 73 -11.43 2.67 -6.12
N GLU A 74 -12.53 2.25 -6.71
CA GLU A 74 -13.83 2.37 -6.04
C GLU A 74 -13.90 1.51 -4.79
N LEU A 75 -13.37 0.31 -4.88
CA LEU A 75 -13.40 -0.58 -3.74
C LEU A 75 -12.45 -0.07 -2.65
N LEU A 76 -11.29 0.42 -3.05
CA LEU A 76 -10.37 0.98 -2.08
C LEU A 76 -11.00 2.15 -1.35
N ALA A 77 -11.69 3.02 -2.08
CA ALA A 77 -12.37 4.14 -1.45
C ALA A 77 -13.43 3.67 -0.46
N ALA A 78 -14.18 2.62 -0.83
CA ALA A 78 -15.21 2.09 0.07
C ALA A 78 -14.61 1.51 1.33
N VAL A 79 -13.52 0.77 1.21
CA VAL A 79 -12.88 0.19 2.38
C VAL A 79 -12.28 1.28 3.26
N CYS A 80 -11.62 2.26 2.67
CA CYS A 80 -11.06 3.36 3.44
C CYS A 80 -12.15 4.12 4.18
N HIS A 81 -13.27 4.36 3.53
CA HIS A 81 -14.39 5.03 4.18
C HIS A 81 -14.88 4.22 5.37
N ALA A 82 -14.99 2.91 5.20
CA ALA A 82 -15.41 2.03 6.27
C ALA A 82 -14.44 2.09 7.46
N LEU A 83 -13.16 2.24 7.18
CA LEU A 83 -12.15 2.30 8.22
C LEU A 83 -11.95 3.70 8.79
N GLY A 84 -12.60 4.70 8.23
CA GLY A 84 -12.50 6.05 8.72
C GLY A 84 -11.23 6.78 8.34
N VAL A 85 -10.61 6.39 7.24
CA VAL A 85 -9.40 7.05 6.76
C VAL A 85 -9.60 7.47 5.32
N THR A 86 -8.76 8.38 4.85
CA THR A 86 -8.80 8.76 3.44
C THR A 86 -7.93 7.83 2.63
N VAL A 87 -8.22 7.74 1.34
CA VAL A 87 -7.37 6.95 0.44
C VAL A 87 -5.95 7.51 0.44
N ALA A 88 -5.83 8.84 0.47
CA ALA A 88 -4.50 9.45 0.48
C ALA A 88 -3.70 9.02 1.70
N ASP A 89 -4.31 9.02 2.87
CA ASP A 89 -3.63 8.59 4.08
C ASP A 89 -3.18 7.15 3.98
N LEU A 90 -4.05 6.31 3.46
CA LEU A 90 -3.71 4.90 3.31
C LEU A 90 -2.54 4.71 2.34
N ILE A 91 -2.57 5.41 1.22
CA ILE A 91 -1.51 5.31 0.23
C ILE A 91 -0.18 5.78 0.83
N MET A 92 -0.21 6.88 1.56
CA MET A 92 1.02 7.37 2.16
C MET A 92 1.58 6.40 3.18
N GLU A 93 0.73 5.79 3.95
CA GLU A 93 1.19 4.81 4.93
C GLU A 93 1.74 3.57 4.24
N ALA A 94 1.07 3.12 3.18
CA ALA A 94 1.56 1.97 2.42
C ALA A 94 2.89 2.28 1.76
N ALA A 95 3.04 3.50 1.24
CA ALA A 95 4.29 3.90 0.62
C ALA A 95 5.42 3.90 1.65
N GLY A 96 5.13 4.35 2.88
CA GLY A 96 6.12 4.31 3.94
C GLY A 96 6.54 2.90 4.27
N ALA A 97 5.58 1.98 4.32
CA ALA A 97 5.90 0.58 4.59
C ALA A 97 6.78 0.00 3.50
N MET A 98 6.50 0.34 2.25
CA MET A 98 7.34 -0.14 1.15
C MET A 98 8.75 0.39 1.26
N ALA A 99 8.90 1.64 1.65
CA ALA A 99 10.21 2.23 1.81
C ALA A 99 11.00 1.55 2.92
N VAL A 100 10.34 1.22 4.01
CA VAL A 100 11.00 0.52 5.11
C VAL A 100 11.47 -0.85 4.67
N HIS A 101 10.62 -1.60 3.96
CA HIS A 101 11.00 -2.91 3.47
C HIS A 101 12.19 -2.82 2.53
N ALA A 102 12.22 -1.82 1.67
CA ALA A 102 13.32 -1.67 0.74
C ALA A 102 14.63 -1.39 1.45
N ALA A 103 14.58 -0.75 2.61
CA ALA A 103 15.77 -0.38 3.35
C ALA A 103 16.27 -1.49 4.27
N GLU A 104 15.39 -2.42 4.64
CA GLU A 104 15.73 -3.44 5.60
C GLU A 104 16.97 -4.26 5.26
N PRO A 105 17.13 -4.70 4.03
CA PRO A 105 18.29 -5.51 3.71
C PRO A 105 19.61 -4.80 4.00
N GLU A 106 19.65 -3.50 3.78
CA GLU A 106 20.86 -2.75 4.06
C GLU A 106 21.13 -2.69 5.55
N LEU A 107 20.10 -2.49 6.33
CA LEU A 107 20.27 -2.45 7.77
C LEU A 107 20.74 -3.79 8.29
N ALA A 108 20.24 -4.86 7.72
CA ALA A 108 20.62 -6.18 8.16
C ALA A 108 22.10 -6.47 7.89
N VAL A 109 22.62 -5.94 6.81
CA VAL A 109 23.99 -6.17 6.43
C VAL A 109 24.95 -5.47 7.39
N MET A 110 24.56 -4.33 7.87
CA MET A 110 25.38 -3.55 8.74
C MET A 110 25.37 -4.09 10.14
#